data_8bfe600b50123e0885d7bf9a47fc20be
#
_entry.id   8bfe600b50123e0885d7bf9a47fc20be
#
_cell.length_a   1.000
_cell.length_b   1.000
_cell.length_c   1.000
_cell.angle_alpha   90.00
_cell.angle_beta   90.00
_cell.angle_gamma   90.00
#
_symmetry.space_group_name_H-M   'P 1'
#
loop_
_entity.id
_entity.type
_entity.pdbx_description
1 polymer ?
#
loop_
_entity_poly.entity_id
_entity_poly.type
_entity_poly.pdbx_seq_one_letter_code
_entity_poly.pdbx_strand_id
1 'polypeptide(L)'
;MKKTIAILFFIFFSTISIAHIGHYDKYSKIEMEIFRNDELIGYNYYFFNRNGDETIVTNQIKFSVKILGATIFQIEGYGEEKYFKDQLVSYDSKTLQNGKKKFVNLVYDKKGSEFKIKGSSYNGKAKGDNIIGNWWNHKVLQANSQISPISGSIKEQIVTFVGKKKINQYGKVYEVDHFTLKSKDMSLPKDKRLDFNIWFDKENSIIVRVSYSRMGNWEYRLKNFE
;
A
#
# COMPACT_ATOMS: atom_id res chain seq x y z
N MET A 1 48.41 41.79 -19.34
CA MET A 1 47.92 40.46 -19.02
C MET A 1 46.43 40.57 -18.63
N LYS A 2 45.52 40.21 -19.52
CA LYS A 2 44.07 40.23 -19.26
C LYS A 2 43.66 38.85 -18.72
N LYS A 3 43.16 38.81 -17.50
CA LYS A 3 42.62 37.58 -16.86
C LYS A 3 41.18 37.40 -17.34
N THR A 4 40.93 36.39 -18.14
CA THR A 4 39.58 35.97 -18.52
C THR A 4 38.99 35.10 -17.39
N ILE A 5 37.95 35.57 -16.75
CA ILE A 5 37.18 34.80 -15.73
C ILE A 5 36.12 33.99 -16.51
N ALA A 6 36.28 32.68 -16.54
CA ALA A 6 35.27 31.77 -17.09
C ALA A 6 34.21 31.55 -15.98
N ILE A 7 33.01 32.05 -16.19
CA ILE A 7 31.86 31.80 -15.35
C ILE A 7 31.24 30.46 -15.76
N LEU A 8 31.40 29.43 -14.93
CA LEU A 8 30.78 28.13 -15.14
C LEU A 8 29.30 28.24 -14.74
N PHE A 9 28.42 28.23 -15.73
CA PHE A 9 26.97 28.21 -15.52
C PHE A 9 26.56 26.78 -15.15
N PHE A 10 26.34 26.50 -13.88
CA PHE A 10 25.73 25.24 -13.44
C PHE A 10 24.23 25.27 -13.76
N ILE A 11 23.85 24.60 -14.85
CA ILE A 11 22.44 24.37 -15.17
C ILE A 11 21.94 23.27 -14.24
N PHE A 12 21.22 23.65 -13.17
CA PHE A 12 20.45 22.73 -12.38
C PHE A 12 19.30 22.17 -13.25
N PHE A 13 19.47 20.98 -13.78
CA PHE A 13 18.34 20.20 -14.27
C PHE A 13 17.50 19.79 -13.05
N SER A 14 16.43 20.54 -12.78
CA SER A 14 15.36 20.08 -11.90
C SER A 14 14.77 18.82 -12.54
N THR A 15 15.06 17.65 -11.98
CA THR A 15 14.37 16.42 -12.31
C THR A 15 12.89 16.64 -11.99
N ILE A 16 12.06 16.65 -13.02
CA ILE A 16 10.61 16.67 -12.87
C ILE A 16 10.27 15.40 -12.10
N SER A 17 9.88 15.56 -10.83
CA SER A 17 9.34 14.46 -10.06
C SER A 17 8.05 14.04 -10.75
N ILE A 18 8.09 12.92 -11.49
CA ILE A 18 6.89 12.36 -12.11
C ILE A 18 5.92 12.04 -11.00
N ALA A 19 4.71 12.57 -11.14
CA ALA A 19 3.60 12.35 -10.22
C ALA A 19 3.45 10.84 -9.91
N HIS A 20 3.44 10.47 -8.64
CA HIS A 20 3.57 9.07 -8.22
C HIS A 20 2.35 8.23 -8.58
N ILE A 21 1.17 8.85 -8.62
CA ILE A 21 -0.07 8.21 -9.10
C ILE A 21 -0.05 8.01 -10.60
N GLY A 22 0.67 8.85 -11.35
CA GLY A 22 0.87 8.69 -12.79
C GLY A 22 1.48 7.34 -13.19
N HIS A 23 2.20 6.64 -12.30
CA HIS A 23 2.66 5.27 -12.57
C HIS A 23 1.51 4.28 -12.76
N TYR A 24 0.32 4.60 -12.26
CA TYR A 24 -0.87 3.76 -12.34
C TYR A 24 -1.86 4.22 -13.41
N ASP A 25 -1.56 5.25 -14.21
CA ASP A 25 -2.50 5.79 -15.20
C ASP A 25 -2.92 4.77 -16.26
N LYS A 26 -2.06 3.79 -16.50
CA LYS A 26 -2.34 2.67 -17.41
C LYS A 26 -3.27 1.60 -16.83
N TYR A 27 -3.59 1.65 -15.52
CA TYR A 27 -4.39 0.63 -14.87
C TYR A 27 -5.81 1.11 -14.59
N SER A 28 -6.80 0.33 -14.98
CA SER A 28 -8.20 0.46 -14.54
C SER A 28 -8.50 -0.44 -13.34
N LYS A 29 -7.72 -1.56 -13.22
CA LYS A 29 -7.94 -2.56 -12.19
C LYS A 29 -6.66 -3.30 -11.84
N ILE A 30 -6.50 -3.64 -10.54
CA ILE A 30 -5.48 -4.57 -10.03
C ILE A 30 -6.20 -5.64 -9.21
N GLU A 31 -5.97 -6.91 -9.53
CA GLU A 31 -6.56 -8.06 -8.85
C GLU A 31 -5.49 -8.84 -8.11
N MET A 32 -5.69 -9.04 -6.81
CA MET A 32 -4.87 -9.92 -5.99
C MET A 32 -5.72 -11.04 -5.40
N GLU A 33 -5.23 -12.25 -5.46
CA GLU A 33 -5.77 -13.42 -4.74
C GLU A 33 -5.06 -13.56 -3.40
N ILE A 34 -5.82 -13.97 -2.38
CA ILE A 34 -5.31 -14.15 -1.02
C ILE A 34 -5.23 -15.65 -0.71
N PHE A 35 -4.04 -16.10 -0.36
CA PHE A 35 -3.76 -17.48 0.01
C PHE A 35 -3.37 -17.58 1.47
N ARG A 36 -3.70 -18.72 2.08
CA ARG A 36 -3.18 -19.14 3.39
C ARG A 36 -2.76 -20.60 3.32
N ASN A 37 -1.48 -20.88 3.60
CA ASN A 37 -0.87 -22.22 3.42
C ASN A 37 -1.17 -22.81 2.04
N ASP A 38 -1.00 -21.99 0.98
CA ASP A 38 -1.28 -22.28 -0.43
C ASP A 38 -2.76 -22.55 -0.78
N GLU A 39 -3.69 -22.47 0.16
CA GLU A 39 -5.12 -22.52 -0.10
C GLU A 39 -5.64 -21.11 -0.46
N LEU A 40 -6.37 -21.00 -1.57
CA LEU A 40 -7.06 -19.77 -1.96
C LEU A 40 -8.23 -19.50 -1.01
N ILE A 41 -8.16 -18.39 -0.27
CA ILE A 41 -9.16 -18.04 0.75
C ILE A 41 -9.95 -16.77 0.43
N GLY A 42 -9.57 -16.03 -0.62
CA GLY A 42 -10.26 -14.80 -1.00
C GLY A 42 -9.49 -13.91 -1.96
N TYR A 43 -9.89 -12.66 -2.00
CA TYR A 43 -9.37 -11.68 -2.94
C TYR A 43 -9.22 -10.29 -2.33
N ASN A 44 -8.43 -9.45 -3.01
CA ASN A 44 -8.25 -8.03 -2.74
C ASN A 44 -8.11 -7.29 -4.07
N TYR A 45 -9.13 -6.54 -4.47
CA TYR A 45 -9.22 -5.86 -5.75
C TYR A 45 -9.16 -4.36 -5.58
N TYR A 46 -8.53 -3.69 -6.54
CA TYR A 46 -8.43 -2.24 -6.63
C TYR A 46 -8.93 -1.79 -7.99
N PHE A 47 -9.78 -0.75 -8.01
CA PHE A 47 -10.34 -0.16 -9.21
C PHE A 47 -9.95 1.32 -9.25
N PHE A 48 -9.54 1.78 -10.41
CA PHE A 48 -9.08 3.15 -10.63
C PHE A 48 -10.06 3.91 -11.51
N ASN A 49 -10.62 5.00 -11.00
CA ASN A 49 -11.45 5.92 -11.74
C ASN A 49 -10.76 7.29 -11.77
N ARG A 50 -10.61 7.87 -12.96
CA ARG A 50 -9.91 9.12 -13.18
C ARG A 50 -10.80 10.12 -13.88
N ASN A 51 -10.76 11.36 -13.38
CA ASN A 51 -11.46 12.48 -13.98
C ASN A 51 -10.59 13.75 -13.84
N GLY A 52 -9.84 14.07 -14.91
CA GLY A 52 -8.86 15.16 -14.89
C GLY A 52 -7.77 14.94 -13.82
N ASP A 53 -7.63 15.90 -12.93
CA ASP A 53 -6.65 15.87 -11.81
C ASP A 53 -7.09 14.98 -10.62
N GLU A 54 -8.32 14.46 -10.67
CA GLU A 54 -8.84 13.61 -9.61
C GLU A 54 -8.69 12.13 -9.96
N THR A 55 -8.18 11.35 -9.01
CA THR A 55 -8.14 9.89 -9.08
C THR A 55 -8.81 9.30 -7.85
N ILE A 56 -9.78 8.42 -8.08
CA ILE A 56 -10.46 7.65 -7.05
C ILE A 56 -10.01 6.20 -7.17
N VAL A 57 -9.47 5.65 -6.08
CA VAL A 57 -9.10 4.24 -5.99
C VAL A 57 -10.02 3.55 -5.01
N THR A 58 -10.86 2.63 -5.49
CA THR A 58 -11.70 1.82 -4.62
C THR A 58 -11.07 0.46 -4.39
N ASN A 59 -11.15 -0.01 -3.15
CA ASN A 59 -10.64 -1.30 -2.71
C ASN A 59 -11.78 -2.20 -2.24
N GLN A 60 -11.79 -3.44 -2.70
CA GLN A 60 -12.71 -4.48 -2.24
C GLN A 60 -11.90 -5.68 -1.77
N ILE A 61 -12.04 -6.02 -0.50
CA ILE A 61 -11.36 -7.18 0.10
C ILE A 61 -12.38 -8.13 0.71
N LYS A 62 -12.22 -9.42 0.42
CA LYS A 62 -13.02 -10.46 1.06
C LYS A 62 -12.22 -11.73 1.18
N PHE A 63 -12.17 -12.30 2.39
CA PHE A 63 -11.59 -13.62 2.60
C PHE A 63 -12.13 -14.28 3.88
N SER A 64 -12.01 -15.59 3.94
CA SER A 64 -12.47 -16.40 5.06
C SER A 64 -11.51 -17.55 5.32
N VAL A 65 -11.05 -17.68 6.56
CA VAL A 65 -10.24 -18.82 7.02
C VAL A 65 -11.12 -19.81 7.75
N LYS A 66 -11.11 -21.05 7.27
CA LYS A 66 -11.85 -22.15 7.90
C LYS A 66 -10.88 -23.19 8.46
N ILE A 67 -11.23 -23.78 9.60
CA ILE A 67 -10.55 -24.95 10.17
C ILE A 67 -11.64 -25.95 10.57
N LEU A 68 -11.53 -27.17 10.08
CA LEU A 68 -12.53 -28.24 10.29
C LEU A 68 -13.97 -27.76 9.99
N GLY A 69 -14.14 -27.01 8.91
CA GLY A 69 -15.44 -26.46 8.48
C GLY A 69 -15.90 -25.20 9.22
N ALA A 70 -15.32 -24.86 10.38
CA ALA A 70 -15.68 -23.67 11.13
C ALA A 70 -14.91 -22.44 10.66
N THR A 71 -15.60 -21.31 10.44
CA THR A 71 -14.95 -20.04 10.12
C THR A 71 -14.32 -19.46 11.39
N ILE A 72 -12.99 -19.38 11.41
CA ILE A 72 -12.22 -18.84 12.54
C ILE A 72 -11.79 -17.40 12.35
N PHE A 73 -11.68 -16.93 11.10
CA PHE A 73 -11.36 -15.56 10.79
C PHE A 73 -11.92 -15.16 9.43
N GLN A 74 -12.55 -13.99 9.35
CA GLN A 74 -13.08 -13.46 8.10
C GLN A 74 -12.98 -11.94 8.05
N ILE A 75 -12.76 -11.42 6.86
CA ILE A 75 -12.82 -10.00 6.54
C ILE A 75 -13.66 -9.81 5.27
N GLU A 76 -14.54 -8.80 5.32
CA GLU A 76 -15.19 -8.22 4.17
C GLU A 76 -15.11 -6.71 4.32
N GLY A 77 -14.52 -6.02 3.33
CA GLY A 77 -14.24 -4.60 3.44
C GLY A 77 -14.31 -3.89 2.10
N TYR A 78 -14.64 -2.60 2.20
CA TYR A 78 -14.61 -1.63 1.13
C TYR A 78 -13.85 -0.39 1.60
N GLY A 79 -13.01 0.16 0.73
CA GLY A 79 -12.28 1.40 0.96
C GLY A 79 -12.27 2.28 -0.27
N GLU A 80 -12.19 3.59 -0.08
CA GLU A 80 -12.10 4.57 -1.15
C GLU A 80 -11.04 5.61 -0.80
N GLU A 81 -10.00 5.70 -1.63
CA GLU A 81 -8.96 6.72 -1.58
C GLU A 81 -9.26 7.76 -2.66
N LYS A 82 -9.32 9.05 -2.29
CA LYS A 82 -9.41 10.15 -3.25
C LYS A 82 -8.10 10.91 -3.29
N TYR A 83 -7.62 11.10 -4.49
CA TYR A 83 -6.41 11.86 -4.76
C TYR A 83 -6.76 13.07 -5.62
N PHE A 84 -6.13 14.19 -5.32
CA PHE A 84 -6.07 15.33 -6.24
C PHE A 84 -4.61 15.50 -6.65
N LYS A 85 -4.32 15.32 -7.93
CA LYS A 85 -2.97 15.09 -8.45
C LYS A 85 -2.36 13.90 -7.70
N ASP A 86 -1.24 14.10 -7.01
CA ASP A 86 -0.56 13.05 -6.23
C ASP A 86 -0.90 13.05 -4.73
N GLN A 87 -1.65 14.04 -4.27
CA GLN A 87 -1.97 14.18 -2.86
C GLN A 87 -3.20 13.38 -2.52
N LEU A 88 -3.09 12.46 -1.56
CA LEU A 88 -4.24 11.84 -0.92
C LEU A 88 -5.02 12.94 -0.19
N VAL A 89 -6.30 13.15 -0.58
CA VAL A 89 -7.16 14.17 0.03
C VAL A 89 -8.18 13.58 0.99
N SER A 90 -8.62 12.34 0.77
CA SER A 90 -9.48 11.63 1.72
C SER A 90 -9.35 10.12 1.58
N TYR A 91 -9.69 9.42 2.66
CA TYR A 91 -9.87 7.98 2.67
C TYR A 91 -11.05 7.62 3.56
N ASP A 92 -11.95 6.80 3.03
CA ASP A 92 -13.09 6.25 3.75
C ASP A 92 -13.10 4.74 3.62
N SER A 93 -13.31 4.02 4.73
CA SER A 93 -13.47 2.58 4.70
C SER A 93 -14.50 2.04 5.67
N LYS A 94 -15.09 0.92 5.30
CA LYS A 94 -15.95 0.10 6.13
C LYS A 94 -15.52 -1.35 6.01
N THR A 95 -15.30 -2.00 7.15
CA THR A 95 -14.82 -3.38 7.20
C THR A 95 -15.60 -4.16 8.24
N LEU A 96 -16.05 -5.35 7.88
CA LEU A 96 -16.58 -6.35 8.80
C LEU A 96 -15.49 -7.38 9.09
N GLN A 97 -14.96 -7.38 10.31
CA GLN A 97 -13.93 -8.31 10.76
C GLN A 97 -14.48 -9.20 11.86
N ASN A 98 -14.67 -10.48 11.59
CA ASN A 98 -15.28 -11.43 12.53
C ASN A 98 -16.58 -10.89 13.16
N GLY A 99 -17.50 -10.36 12.34
CA GLY A 99 -18.75 -9.75 12.77
C GLY A 99 -18.64 -8.35 13.40
N LYS A 100 -17.42 -7.85 13.67
CA LYS A 100 -17.21 -6.52 14.25
C LYS A 100 -17.05 -5.49 13.15
N LYS A 101 -17.86 -4.42 13.18
CA LYS A 101 -17.74 -3.29 12.26
C LYS A 101 -16.50 -2.45 12.60
N LYS A 102 -15.69 -2.19 11.61
CA LYS A 102 -14.52 -1.30 11.65
C LYS A 102 -14.69 -0.21 10.60
N PHE A 103 -14.07 0.94 10.82
CA PHE A 103 -14.10 2.04 9.86
C PHE A 103 -12.87 2.93 9.97
N VAL A 104 -12.60 3.65 8.91
CA VAL A 104 -11.67 4.78 8.88
C VAL A 104 -12.32 5.89 8.07
N ASN A 105 -12.27 7.11 8.59
CA ASN A 105 -12.54 8.34 7.87
C ASN A 105 -11.33 9.25 8.04
N LEU A 106 -10.72 9.66 6.94
CA LEU A 106 -9.51 10.45 6.91
C LEU A 106 -9.68 11.60 5.93
N VAL A 107 -9.28 12.80 6.34
CA VAL A 107 -9.30 13.99 5.49
C VAL A 107 -7.98 14.74 5.63
N TYR A 108 -7.42 15.18 4.51
CA TYR A 108 -6.23 16.01 4.46
C TYR A 108 -6.54 17.47 4.79
N ASP A 109 -5.89 18.01 5.79
CA ASP A 109 -5.94 19.45 6.12
C ASP A 109 -4.74 20.16 5.47
N LYS A 110 -5.00 20.90 4.39
CA LYS A 110 -3.96 21.65 3.66
C LYS A 110 -3.25 22.69 4.54
N LYS A 111 -3.95 23.34 5.48
CA LYS A 111 -3.38 24.38 6.35
C LYS A 111 -2.35 23.82 7.31
N GLY A 112 -2.62 22.63 7.87
CA GLY A 112 -1.73 21.94 8.79
C GLY A 112 -0.75 20.99 8.12
N SER A 113 -0.87 20.74 6.80
CA SER A 113 -0.13 19.68 6.08
C SER A 113 -0.22 18.33 6.80
N GLU A 114 -1.39 17.98 7.29
CA GLU A 114 -1.65 16.82 8.12
C GLU A 114 -2.97 16.14 7.77
N PHE A 115 -3.08 14.87 8.11
CA PHE A 115 -4.35 14.15 8.07
C PHE A 115 -5.08 14.25 9.40
N LYS A 116 -6.40 14.51 9.34
CA LYS A 116 -7.34 14.30 10.45
C LYS A 116 -7.95 12.92 10.27
N ILE A 117 -7.82 12.07 11.27
CA ILE A 117 -8.24 10.66 11.24
C ILE A 117 -9.30 10.42 12.29
N LYS A 118 -10.41 9.78 11.90
CA LYS A 118 -11.42 9.20 12.77
C LYS A 118 -11.57 7.73 12.39
N GLY A 119 -11.07 6.84 13.21
CA GLY A 119 -11.07 5.41 12.93
C GLY A 119 -11.45 4.57 14.14
N SER A 120 -11.68 3.28 13.90
CA SER A 120 -12.11 2.33 14.94
C SER A 120 -11.09 2.13 16.07
N SER A 121 -9.81 2.43 15.81
CA SER A 121 -8.73 2.25 16.80
C SER A 121 -7.85 3.48 16.98
N TYR A 122 -8.14 4.57 16.27
CA TYR A 122 -7.36 5.80 16.37
C TYR A 122 -8.22 7.01 15.98
N ASN A 123 -8.20 8.04 16.82
CA ASN A 123 -8.76 9.35 16.54
C ASN A 123 -7.68 10.40 16.82
N GLY A 124 -7.30 11.17 15.81
CA GLY A 124 -6.23 12.14 15.94
C GLY A 124 -5.69 12.64 14.61
N LYS A 125 -4.42 13.00 14.59
CA LYS A 125 -3.73 13.55 13.44
C LYS A 125 -2.56 12.68 13.01
N ALA A 126 -2.24 12.71 11.73
CA ALA A 126 -1.03 12.11 11.17
C ALA A 126 -0.35 13.10 10.22
N LYS A 127 0.97 13.01 10.06
CA LYS A 127 1.71 13.82 9.08
C LYS A 127 1.19 13.57 7.67
N GLY A 128 1.20 14.57 6.81
CA GLY A 128 0.69 14.50 5.44
C GLY A 128 1.48 13.61 4.49
N ASP A 129 2.66 13.13 4.90
CA ASP A 129 3.48 12.15 4.19
C ASP A 129 3.12 10.69 4.51
N ASN A 130 2.18 10.45 5.44
CA ASN A 130 1.65 9.12 5.68
C ASN A 130 0.85 8.63 4.47
N ILE A 131 0.85 7.32 4.29
CA ILE A 131 0.09 6.63 3.24
C ILE A 131 -0.94 5.69 3.86
N ILE A 132 -1.91 5.26 3.05
CA ILE A 132 -2.77 4.13 3.42
C ILE A 132 -1.99 2.83 3.15
N GLY A 133 -2.00 1.90 4.11
CA GLY A 133 -1.30 0.61 4.02
C GLY A 133 -2.00 -0.37 3.08
N ASN A 134 -2.03 -0.05 1.78
CA ASN A 134 -2.59 -0.85 0.70
C ASN A 134 -1.48 -1.40 -0.20
N TRP A 135 -1.75 -2.53 -0.89
CA TRP A 135 -0.75 -3.19 -1.73
C TRP A 135 -0.75 -2.73 -3.19
N TRP A 136 -1.68 -1.89 -3.61
CA TRP A 136 -1.63 -1.30 -4.95
C TRP A 136 -0.58 -0.20 -5.05
N ASN A 137 -0.35 0.56 -3.98
CA ASN A 137 0.51 1.74 -3.99
C ASN A 137 1.93 1.39 -3.50
N HIS A 138 2.88 1.36 -4.43
CA HIS A 138 4.28 1.05 -4.10
C HIS A 138 4.99 2.13 -3.25
N LYS A 139 4.36 3.29 -2.98
CA LYS A 139 4.84 4.24 -1.95
C LYS A 139 5.02 3.58 -0.59
N VAL A 140 4.32 2.47 -0.33
CA VAL A 140 4.52 1.68 0.89
C VAL A 140 5.96 1.25 1.08
N LEU A 141 6.73 1.09 0.00
CA LEU A 141 8.15 0.73 0.02
C LEU A 141 9.08 1.90 0.36
N GLN A 142 8.58 3.14 0.35
CA GLN A 142 9.35 4.36 0.60
C GLN A 142 8.90 5.09 1.87
N ALA A 143 7.72 4.77 2.39
CA ALA A 143 7.13 5.42 3.54
C ALA A 143 7.77 4.98 4.86
N ASN A 144 7.94 5.91 5.81
CA ASN A 144 8.38 5.64 7.18
C ASN A 144 7.23 5.20 8.11
N SER A 145 5.99 5.43 7.67
CA SER A 145 4.79 5.02 8.39
C SER A 145 3.60 4.87 7.46
N GLN A 146 2.64 4.07 7.89
CA GLN A 146 1.39 3.85 7.17
C GLN A 146 0.19 3.92 8.12
N ILE A 147 -0.95 4.30 7.57
CA ILE A 147 -2.24 4.31 8.26
C ILE A 147 -2.97 3.01 7.91
N SER A 148 -3.40 2.27 8.93
CA SER A 148 -4.16 1.02 8.73
C SER A 148 -5.47 1.31 8.00
N PRO A 149 -5.75 0.66 6.85
CA PRO A 149 -6.99 0.84 6.09
C PRO A 149 -8.23 0.31 6.82
N ILE A 150 -8.04 -0.50 7.87
CA ILE A 150 -9.14 -1.12 8.63
C ILE A 150 -9.50 -0.34 9.89
N SER A 151 -8.51 0.31 10.52
CA SER A 151 -8.71 0.84 11.88
C SER A 151 -8.24 2.28 12.09
N GLY A 152 -7.52 2.87 11.14
CA GLY A 152 -6.94 4.20 11.22
C GLY A 152 -5.66 4.30 12.06
N SER A 153 -5.21 3.20 12.70
CA SER A 153 -3.99 3.23 13.52
C SER A 153 -2.75 3.50 12.67
N ILE A 154 -1.86 4.34 13.18
CA ILE A 154 -0.59 4.66 12.53
C ILE A 154 0.43 3.58 12.90
N LYS A 155 1.19 3.12 11.92
CA LYS A 155 2.24 2.10 12.06
C LYS A 155 3.55 2.63 11.49
N GLU A 156 4.52 2.89 12.34
CA GLU A 156 5.88 3.18 11.90
C GLU A 156 6.55 1.91 11.37
N GLN A 157 7.30 2.06 10.29
CA GLN A 157 7.89 0.93 9.59
C GLN A 157 9.32 1.21 9.14
N ILE A 158 10.05 0.12 8.91
CA ILE A 158 11.35 0.09 8.27
C ILE A 158 11.23 -0.81 7.05
N VAL A 159 11.59 -0.29 5.89
CA VAL A 159 11.65 -1.04 4.64
C VAL A 159 13.09 -1.26 4.26
N THR A 160 13.46 -2.50 3.96
CA THR A 160 14.82 -2.88 3.59
C THR A 160 14.81 -3.62 2.26
N PHE A 161 15.61 -3.16 1.31
CA PHE A 161 15.87 -3.89 0.07
C PHE A 161 16.73 -5.13 0.36
N VAL A 162 16.27 -6.29 -0.09
CA VAL A 162 16.94 -7.58 0.13
C VAL A 162 17.75 -8.01 -1.10
N GLY A 163 17.24 -7.71 -2.30
CA GLY A 163 17.90 -8.08 -3.54
C GLY A 163 16.91 -8.29 -4.69
N LYS A 164 17.44 -8.61 -5.86
CA LYS A 164 16.65 -8.92 -7.06
C LYS A 164 16.36 -10.41 -7.12
N LYS A 165 15.18 -10.77 -7.62
CA LYS A 165 14.74 -12.17 -7.79
C LYS A 165 13.92 -12.35 -9.06
N LYS A 166 13.85 -13.58 -9.52
CA LYS A 166 12.84 -14.02 -10.51
C LYS A 166 11.82 -14.87 -9.77
N ILE A 167 10.55 -14.56 -9.95
CA ILE A 167 9.46 -15.37 -9.39
C ILE A 167 8.51 -15.80 -10.51
N ASN A 168 8.05 -17.04 -10.47
CA ASN A 168 6.98 -17.52 -11.34
C ASN A 168 5.66 -17.41 -10.58
N GLN A 169 4.66 -16.83 -11.22
CA GLN A 169 3.32 -16.72 -10.68
C GLN A 169 2.29 -16.80 -11.78
N TYR A 170 1.40 -17.77 -11.70
CA TYR A 170 0.40 -18.12 -12.74
C TYR A 170 1.02 -18.30 -14.14
N GLY A 171 2.19 -18.95 -14.22
CA GLY A 171 2.90 -19.21 -15.48
C GLY A 171 3.66 -18.00 -16.06
N LYS A 172 3.54 -16.83 -15.45
CA LYS A 172 4.30 -15.62 -15.84
C LYS A 172 5.53 -15.46 -14.95
N VAL A 173 6.68 -15.21 -15.57
CA VAL A 173 7.95 -14.90 -14.87
C VAL A 173 8.05 -13.39 -14.69
N TYR A 174 8.29 -12.95 -13.45
CA TYR A 174 8.52 -11.56 -13.09
C TYR A 174 9.95 -11.38 -12.59
N GLU A 175 10.62 -10.35 -13.06
CA GLU A 175 11.87 -9.86 -12.46
C GLU A 175 11.51 -8.81 -11.41
N VAL A 176 11.81 -9.09 -10.15
CA VAL A 176 11.30 -8.30 -9.03
C VAL A 176 12.39 -7.87 -8.08
N ASP A 177 12.21 -6.70 -7.50
CA ASP A 177 12.94 -6.26 -6.33
C ASP A 177 12.23 -6.81 -5.08
N HIS A 178 12.99 -7.51 -4.22
CA HIS A 178 12.49 -8.06 -2.97
C HIS A 178 12.81 -7.12 -1.82
N PHE A 179 11.79 -6.81 -1.02
CA PHE A 179 11.88 -5.98 0.18
C PHE A 179 11.34 -6.71 1.40
N THR A 180 11.86 -6.35 2.58
CA THR A 180 11.16 -6.60 3.84
C THR A 180 10.57 -5.30 4.36
N LEU A 181 9.37 -5.37 4.95
CA LEU A 181 8.70 -4.27 5.63
C LEU A 181 8.39 -4.71 7.04
N LYS A 182 8.98 -4.06 8.04
CA LYS A 182 8.84 -4.44 9.45
C LYS A 182 8.42 -3.25 10.30
N SER A 183 7.72 -3.51 11.41
CA SER A 183 7.49 -2.48 12.42
C SER A 183 8.81 -1.91 12.91
N LYS A 184 8.88 -0.58 13.07
CA LYS A 184 10.02 0.10 13.69
C LYS A 184 10.07 -0.23 15.19
N ASP A 185 8.92 -0.23 15.85
CA ASP A 185 8.81 -0.62 17.27
C ASP A 185 8.71 -2.15 17.40
N MET A 186 9.79 -2.76 17.86
CA MET A 186 9.89 -4.19 18.11
C MET A 186 9.39 -4.61 19.50
N SER A 187 8.98 -3.68 20.35
CA SER A 187 8.35 -3.98 21.65
C SER A 187 6.87 -4.38 21.51
N LEU A 188 6.24 -4.03 20.39
CA LEU A 188 4.86 -4.40 20.11
C LEU A 188 4.66 -5.92 20.20
N PRO A 189 3.49 -6.41 20.63
CA PRO A 189 3.12 -7.81 20.51
C PRO A 189 3.26 -8.33 19.07
N LYS A 190 3.71 -9.56 18.88
CA LYS A 190 3.95 -10.15 17.54
C LYS A 190 2.73 -10.05 16.61
N ASP A 191 1.52 -10.19 17.15
CA ASP A 191 0.27 -10.09 16.41
C ASP A 191 -0.08 -8.65 15.98
N LYS A 192 0.62 -7.63 16.50
CA LYS A 192 0.44 -6.20 16.15
C LYS A 192 1.57 -5.65 15.31
N ARG A 193 2.66 -6.41 15.10
CA ARG A 193 3.79 -5.98 14.27
C ARG A 193 3.49 -6.10 12.79
N LEU A 194 4.09 -5.22 12.02
CA LEU A 194 4.28 -5.41 10.59
C LEU A 194 5.50 -6.35 10.40
N ASP A 195 5.37 -7.35 9.56
CA ASP A 195 6.46 -8.24 9.18
C ASP A 195 6.11 -8.90 7.84
N PHE A 196 6.45 -8.20 6.76
CA PHE A 196 6.09 -8.57 5.40
C PHE A 196 7.32 -8.76 4.53
N ASN A 197 7.24 -9.72 3.61
CA ASN A 197 8.08 -9.77 2.43
C ASN A 197 7.27 -9.25 1.26
N ILE A 198 7.87 -8.41 0.41
CA ILE A 198 7.20 -7.74 -0.70
C ILE A 198 8.05 -7.91 -1.96
N TRP A 199 7.44 -8.36 -3.05
CA TRP A 199 8.07 -8.50 -4.36
C TRP A 199 7.45 -7.48 -5.31
N PHE A 200 8.27 -6.55 -5.76
CA PHE A 200 7.88 -5.41 -6.57
C PHE A 200 8.46 -5.52 -7.98
N ASP A 201 7.58 -5.51 -8.97
CA ASP A 201 7.94 -5.39 -10.38
C ASP A 201 8.14 -3.90 -10.72
N LYS A 202 9.39 -3.53 -10.91
CA LYS A 202 9.78 -2.15 -11.20
C LYS A 202 9.34 -1.69 -12.59
N GLU A 203 9.30 -2.58 -13.57
CA GLU A 203 8.91 -2.28 -14.95
C GLU A 203 7.44 -1.82 -15.00
N ASN A 204 6.59 -2.55 -14.31
CA ASN A 204 5.16 -2.24 -14.24
C ASN A 204 4.78 -1.35 -13.05
N SER A 205 5.71 -1.04 -12.14
CA SER A 205 5.46 -0.29 -10.91
C SER A 205 4.39 -0.94 -10.02
N ILE A 206 4.34 -2.28 -9.97
CA ILE A 206 3.30 -3.04 -9.30
C ILE A 206 3.88 -4.03 -8.27
N ILE A 207 3.21 -4.18 -7.14
CA ILE A 207 3.51 -5.23 -6.17
C ILE A 207 2.92 -6.55 -6.67
N VAL A 208 3.80 -7.52 -6.97
CA VAL A 208 3.42 -8.82 -7.53
C VAL A 208 3.04 -9.80 -6.44
N ARG A 209 3.73 -9.75 -5.30
CA ARG A 209 3.46 -10.63 -4.16
C ARG A 209 3.76 -9.93 -2.84
N VAL A 210 2.96 -10.25 -1.84
CA VAL A 210 3.24 -9.92 -0.44
C VAL A 210 3.07 -11.19 0.37
N SER A 211 3.99 -11.48 1.28
CA SER A 211 3.83 -12.60 2.21
C SER A 211 4.13 -12.21 3.65
N TYR A 212 3.49 -12.91 4.58
CA TYR A 212 3.75 -12.81 6.01
C TYR A 212 3.34 -14.11 6.72
N SER A 213 3.89 -14.35 7.91
CA SER A 213 3.56 -15.52 8.73
C SER A 213 2.84 -15.08 9.98
N ARG A 214 1.57 -15.48 10.10
CA ARG A 214 0.74 -15.28 11.30
C ARG A 214 -0.34 -16.35 11.35
N MET A 215 -0.26 -17.29 12.26
CA MET A 215 -1.19 -18.43 12.33
C MET A 215 -1.30 -19.15 10.97
N GLY A 216 -0.16 -19.37 10.31
CA GLY A 216 -0.04 -19.89 8.94
C GLY A 216 0.72 -18.91 8.03
N ASN A 217 1.03 -19.36 6.83
CA ASN A 217 1.70 -18.56 5.81
C ASN A 217 0.66 -17.91 4.91
N TRP A 218 0.70 -16.59 4.83
CA TRP A 218 -0.21 -15.79 4.04
C TRP A 218 0.49 -15.20 2.83
N GLU A 219 -0.20 -15.16 1.72
CA GLU A 219 0.26 -14.49 0.51
C GLU A 219 -0.88 -13.73 -0.16
N TYR A 220 -0.57 -12.51 -0.61
CA TYR A 220 -1.33 -11.79 -1.64
C TYR A 220 -0.56 -12.00 -2.93
N ARG A 221 -1.20 -12.57 -3.94
CA ARG A 221 -0.61 -12.86 -5.24
C ARG A 221 -1.33 -12.05 -6.32
N LEU A 222 -0.59 -11.25 -7.07
CA LEU A 222 -1.12 -10.52 -8.23
C LEU A 222 -1.68 -11.53 -9.23
N LYS A 223 -2.98 -11.44 -9.51
CA LYS A 223 -3.67 -12.31 -10.46
C LYS A 223 -3.70 -11.70 -11.84
N ASN A 224 -4.11 -10.44 -11.90
CA ASN A 224 -4.28 -9.68 -13.15
C ASN A 224 -4.19 -8.18 -12.89
N PHE A 225 -3.93 -7.42 -13.96
CA PHE A 225 -4.05 -5.97 -14.00
C PHE A 225 -4.47 -5.54 -15.42
N GLU A 226 -5.32 -4.55 -15.51
CA GLU A 226 -5.89 -4.01 -16.74
C GLU A 226 -5.70 -2.49 -16.78
#